data_d4b959c4436ba08fca22c04f3033f093
#
_entry.id   d4b959c4436ba08fca22c04f3033f093
#
_cell.length_a   1.000
_cell.length_b   1.000
_cell.length_c   1.000
_cell.angle_alpha   90.00
_cell.angle_beta   90.00
_cell.angle_gamma   90.00
#
_symmetry.space_group_name_H-M   'P 1'
#
loop_
_entity.id
_entity.type
_entity.pdbx_description
1 polymer ?
#
loop_
_entity_poly.entity_id
_entity_poly.type
_entity_poly.pdbx_seq_one_letter_code
_entity_poly.pdbx_strand_id
1 'polypeptide(L)'
;LFDHHRLWWRRGDKREKPLWIVHEGCAPLEDVKVDWVGLSVMRQPPPRGFPTSAFLRRFGGTATRNVVDVDWDTALRLMYNHQIEHEPLDDKGGPYIVRSARGVLGRGWVRKGRLVLDTPKGWPNQLMPRTELAEVDHPRRDTE
;
A
#
# COMPACT_ATOMS: atom_id res chain seq x y z
N LEU A 1 11.59 -14.22 6.76
CA LEU A 1 10.31 -13.65 6.30
C LEU A 1 9.94 -14.13 4.90
N PHE A 2 10.93 -14.51 4.07
CA PHE A 2 10.74 -14.89 2.67
C PHE A 2 11.26 -16.31 2.36
N ASP A 3 11.44 -17.15 3.39
CA ASP A 3 12.14 -18.45 3.30
C ASP A 3 11.49 -19.42 2.29
N HIS A 4 10.19 -19.27 2.04
CA HIS A 4 9.46 -20.07 1.07
C HIS A 4 8.92 -19.25 -0.11
N HIS A 5 9.59 -18.15 -0.44
CA HIS A 5 9.14 -17.27 -1.52
C HIS A 5 10.27 -17.02 -2.53
N ARG A 6 9.87 -16.89 -3.80
CA ARG A 6 10.75 -16.52 -4.90
C ARG A 6 10.37 -15.15 -5.44
N LEU A 7 11.37 -14.34 -5.77
CA LEU A 7 11.20 -13.06 -6.42
C LEU A 7 11.36 -13.22 -7.93
N TRP A 8 10.40 -12.74 -8.67
CA TRP A 8 10.40 -12.81 -10.13
C TRP A 8 10.28 -11.42 -10.74
N TRP A 9 11.21 -11.11 -11.66
CA TRP A 9 11.08 -9.99 -12.55
C TRP A 9 10.31 -10.42 -13.79
N ARG A 10 9.15 -9.80 -14.04
CA ARG A 10 8.46 -10.00 -15.32
C ARG A 10 9.17 -9.19 -16.40
N ARG A 11 9.50 -9.83 -17.54
CA ARG A 11 9.79 -9.12 -18.78
C ARG A 11 8.48 -8.52 -19.29
N GLY A 12 8.24 -7.25 -19.01
CA GLY A 12 7.15 -6.48 -19.57
C GLY A 12 7.62 -5.62 -20.73
N ASP A 13 6.71 -4.89 -21.34
CA ASP A 13 7.04 -3.85 -22.29
C ASP A 13 8.06 -2.87 -21.70
N LYS A 14 8.80 -2.18 -22.58
CA LYS A 14 10.02 -1.38 -22.31
C LYS A 14 9.94 -0.42 -21.10
N ARG A 15 8.77 -0.14 -20.56
CA ARG A 15 8.54 0.84 -19.48
C ARG A 15 8.26 0.25 -18.10
N GLU A 16 7.76 -0.97 -17.99
CA GLU A 16 7.42 -1.57 -16.70
C GLU A 16 8.12 -2.92 -16.54
N LYS A 17 8.91 -3.03 -15.48
CA LYS A 17 9.53 -4.29 -15.05
C LYS A 17 9.01 -4.60 -13.64
N PRO A 18 7.78 -5.10 -13.50
CA PRO A 18 7.21 -5.36 -12.20
C PRO A 18 7.94 -6.53 -11.52
N LEU A 19 8.22 -6.35 -10.22
CA LEU A 19 8.74 -7.39 -9.35
C LEU A 19 7.58 -8.07 -8.64
N TRP A 20 7.58 -9.38 -8.68
CA TRP A 20 6.58 -10.24 -8.04
C TRP A 20 7.23 -11.13 -6.99
N ILE A 21 6.44 -11.47 -5.96
CA ILE A 21 6.79 -12.50 -4.98
C ILE A 21 5.77 -13.63 -5.09
N VAL A 22 6.28 -14.86 -5.15
CA VAL A 22 5.49 -16.08 -5.30
C VAL A 22 5.94 -17.08 -4.27
N HIS A 23 5.01 -17.77 -3.63
CA HIS A 23 5.35 -18.90 -2.76
C HIS A 23 5.90 -20.05 -3.60
N GLU A 24 6.97 -20.71 -3.14
CA GLU A 24 7.64 -21.78 -3.89
C GLU A 24 6.75 -22.99 -4.19
N GLY A 25 5.72 -23.23 -3.37
CA GLY A 25 4.72 -24.27 -3.61
C GLY A 25 3.67 -23.92 -4.67
N CYS A 26 3.71 -22.71 -5.26
CA CYS A 26 2.84 -22.35 -6.38
C CYS A 26 3.47 -22.88 -7.68
N ALA A 27 3.12 -24.11 -8.06
CA ALA A 27 3.46 -24.64 -9.38
C ALA A 27 2.56 -23.98 -10.44
N PRO A 28 3.10 -23.62 -11.63
CA PRO A 28 2.26 -23.22 -12.75
C PRO A 28 1.36 -24.41 -13.14
N LEU A 29 0.08 -24.12 -13.34
CA LEU A 29 -0.86 -25.11 -13.88
C LEU A 29 -0.58 -25.23 -15.37
N GLU A 30 -0.19 -26.44 -15.83
CA GLU A 30 0.27 -26.67 -17.21
C GLU A 30 -0.81 -26.38 -18.26
N ASP A 31 -2.08 -26.59 -17.91
CA ASP A 31 -3.22 -26.47 -18.84
C ASP A 31 -4.05 -25.19 -18.67
N VAL A 32 -3.63 -24.28 -17.82
CA VAL A 32 -4.37 -23.03 -17.55
C VAL A 32 -3.54 -21.82 -17.95
N LYS A 33 -4.08 -21.00 -18.85
CA LYS A 33 -3.50 -19.69 -19.15
C LYS A 33 -3.64 -18.79 -17.95
N VAL A 34 -2.55 -18.57 -17.24
CA VAL A 34 -2.49 -17.71 -16.06
C VAL A 34 -1.86 -16.38 -16.45
N ASP A 35 -2.60 -15.29 -16.30
CA ASP A 35 -2.07 -13.95 -16.56
C ASP A 35 -1.16 -13.46 -15.43
N TRP A 36 -1.46 -13.84 -14.19
CA TRP A 36 -0.77 -13.36 -12.99
C TRP A 36 -0.63 -14.46 -11.93
N VAL A 37 0.58 -14.62 -11.40
CA VAL A 37 0.85 -15.49 -10.24
C VAL A 37 1.59 -14.70 -9.19
N GLY A 38 1.11 -14.75 -7.94
CA GLY A 38 1.76 -14.12 -6.80
C GLY A 38 1.31 -12.69 -6.52
N LEU A 39 2.08 -12.01 -5.69
CA LEU A 39 1.83 -10.65 -5.20
C LEU A 39 2.81 -9.67 -5.83
N SER A 40 2.33 -8.58 -6.38
CA SER A 40 3.18 -7.52 -6.92
C SER A 40 3.92 -6.81 -5.78
N VAL A 41 5.24 -6.90 -5.76
CA VAL A 41 6.11 -6.21 -4.80
C VAL A 41 6.27 -4.75 -5.20
N MET A 42 6.64 -4.50 -6.46
CA MET A 42 6.78 -3.14 -7.00
C MET A 42 6.53 -3.16 -8.52
N ARG A 43 6.04 -2.04 -9.06
CA ARG A 43 5.75 -1.91 -10.49
C ARG A 43 6.97 -1.55 -11.32
N GLN A 44 7.92 -0.85 -10.74
CA GLN A 44 9.15 -0.41 -11.40
C GLN A 44 10.36 -0.76 -10.55
N PRO A 45 11.55 -0.99 -11.15
CA PRO A 45 12.77 -1.22 -10.39
C PRO A 45 13.25 0.05 -9.67
N PRO A 46 14.04 -0.10 -8.59
CA PRO A 46 14.74 1.02 -7.97
C PRO A 46 15.58 1.80 -9.00
N PRO A 47 15.80 3.11 -8.82
CA PRO A 47 15.38 3.93 -7.68
C PRO A 47 13.96 4.49 -7.81
N ARG A 48 13.24 4.22 -8.90
CA ARG A 48 11.89 4.78 -9.16
C ARG A 48 10.76 3.93 -8.61
N GLY A 49 11.04 2.65 -8.32
CA GLY A 49 10.03 1.72 -7.82
C GLY A 49 9.92 1.76 -6.30
N PHE A 50 8.68 1.78 -5.83
CA PHE A 50 8.35 1.67 -4.42
C PHE A 50 7.47 0.44 -4.19
N PRO A 51 7.54 -0.19 -2.99
CA PRO A 51 6.68 -1.31 -2.65
C PRO A 51 5.20 -0.96 -2.82
N THR A 52 4.43 -1.90 -3.33
CA THR A 52 2.97 -1.74 -3.44
C THR A 52 2.31 -1.79 -2.06
N SER A 53 1.18 -1.11 -1.89
CA SER A 53 0.41 -1.19 -0.64
C SER A 53 -0.03 -2.62 -0.32
N ALA A 54 -0.32 -3.45 -1.33
CA ALA A 54 -0.66 -4.84 -1.15
C ALA A 54 0.50 -5.65 -0.55
N PHE A 55 1.72 -5.47 -1.07
CA PHE A 55 2.92 -6.09 -0.52
C PHE A 55 3.19 -5.62 0.92
N LEU A 56 3.08 -4.31 1.18
CA LEU A 56 3.30 -3.75 2.51
C LEU A 56 2.30 -4.27 3.52
N ARG A 57 1.01 -4.40 3.17
CA ARG A 57 0.00 -4.99 4.06
C ARG A 57 0.34 -6.43 4.46
N ARG A 58 0.90 -7.18 3.57
CA ARG A 58 1.25 -8.59 3.84
C ARG A 58 2.54 -8.74 4.64
N PHE A 59 3.55 -7.92 4.33
CA PHE A 59 4.92 -8.12 4.82
C PHE A 59 5.49 -6.94 5.61
N GLY A 60 4.82 -5.78 5.63
CA GLY A 60 5.33 -4.56 6.25
C GLY A 60 5.16 -4.48 7.77
N GLY A 61 4.48 -5.45 8.40
CA GLY A 61 4.20 -5.41 9.85
C GLY A 61 5.46 -5.39 10.73
N THR A 62 6.54 -6.02 10.26
CA THR A 62 7.84 -6.08 10.97
C THR A 62 8.80 -4.95 10.59
N ALA A 63 8.37 -4.02 9.75
CA ALA A 63 9.22 -2.90 9.35
C ALA A 63 9.53 -1.99 10.55
N THR A 64 10.79 -1.54 10.62
CA THR A 64 11.29 -0.67 11.69
C THR A 64 11.72 0.71 11.19
N ARG A 65 11.73 0.93 9.86
CA ARG A 65 12.12 2.20 9.25
C ARG A 65 11.02 2.73 8.34
N ASN A 66 10.92 4.04 8.24
CA ASN A 66 9.93 4.73 7.40
C ASN A 66 8.50 4.28 7.75
N VAL A 67 8.22 4.12 9.05
CA VAL A 67 6.92 3.70 9.55
C VAL A 67 6.27 4.89 10.24
N VAL A 68 5.00 5.13 9.94
CA VAL A 68 4.11 6.07 10.64
C VAL A 68 3.04 5.25 11.32
N ASP A 69 3.08 5.22 12.65
CA ASP A 69 2.03 4.62 13.46
C ASP A 69 0.95 5.66 13.73
N VAL A 70 -0.29 5.31 13.44
CA VAL A 70 -1.46 6.15 13.66
C VAL A 70 -2.50 5.42 14.52
N ASP A 71 -3.31 6.19 15.27
CA ASP A 71 -4.48 5.64 15.93
C ASP A 71 -5.54 5.19 14.91
N TRP A 72 -6.59 4.51 15.38
CA TRP A 72 -7.61 3.94 14.49
C TRP A 72 -8.47 5.01 13.81
N ASP A 73 -8.81 6.10 14.49
CA ASP A 73 -9.63 7.17 13.91
C ASP A 73 -8.87 7.88 12.80
N THR A 74 -7.60 8.16 13.02
CA THR A 74 -6.68 8.68 12.00
C THR A 74 -6.54 7.72 10.83
N ALA A 75 -6.43 6.40 11.10
CA ALA A 75 -6.38 5.38 10.07
C ALA A 75 -7.63 5.39 9.19
N LEU A 76 -8.81 5.48 9.79
CA LEU A 76 -10.08 5.60 9.08
C LEU A 76 -10.11 6.84 8.19
N ARG A 77 -9.77 8.00 8.73
CA ARG A 77 -9.69 9.25 7.95
C ARG A 77 -8.78 9.11 6.75
N LEU A 78 -7.59 8.55 6.92
CA LEU A 78 -6.65 8.30 5.82
C LEU A 78 -7.21 7.34 4.76
N MET A 79 -7.92 6.29 5.19
CA MET A 79 -8.57 5.35 4.26
C MET A 79 -9.66 6.01 3.43
N TYR A 80 -10.33 7.03 3.96
CA TYR A 80 -11.29 7.87 3.24
C TYR A 80 -10.66 9.00 2.41
N ASN A 81 -9.36 8.92 2.14
CA ASN A 81 -8.59 9.93 1.41
C ASN A 81 -8.50 11.30 2.10
N HIS A 82 -8.73 11.36 3.42
CA HIS A 82 -8.43 12.57 4.17
C HIS A 82 -6.91 12.73 4.27
N GLN A 83 -6.49 13.97 4.26
CA GLN A 83 -5.11 14.33 4.54
C GLN A 83 -5.00 14.72 6.00
N ILE A 84 -3.99 14.24 6.70
CA ILE A 84 -3.71 14.62 8.07
C ILE A 84 -2.39 15.38 8.15
N GLU A 85 -2.30 16.36 9.04
CA GLU A 85 -1.05 17.05 9.29
C GLU A 85 0.00 16.07 9.84
N HIS A 86 1.16 16.08 9.25
CA HIS A 86 2.26 15.22 9.66
C HIS A 86 3.58 15.76 9.11
N GLU A 87 4.55 15.90 9.98
CA GLU A 87 5.90 16.26 9.55
C GLU A 87 6.60 15.07 8.89
N PRO A 88 7.48 15.30 7.90
CA PRO A 88 8.31 14.25 7.35
C PRO A 88 9.17 13.60 8.43
N LEU A 89 9.34 12.27 8.38
CA LEU A 89 10.22 11.55 9.29
C LEU A 89 11.71 11.78 8.98
N ASP A 90 11.99 12.22 7.77
CA ASP A 90 13.34 12.56 7.30
C ASP A 90 13.30 13.69 6.26
N ASP A 91 14.47 14.29 6.01
CA ASP A 91 14.62 15.40 5.05
C ASP A 91 14.40 14.98 3.58
N LYS A 92 14.36 13.69 3.29
CA LYS A 92 14.28 13.17 1.92
C LYS A 92 12.85 12.99 1.43
N GLY A 93 11.87 13.01 2.35
CA GLY A 93 10.45 12.86 2.01
C GLY A 93 10.19 11.62 1.15
N GLY A 94 10.25 10.44 1.74
CA GLY A 94 10.04 9.18 1.04
C GLY A 94 8.62 8.65 1.19
N PRO A 95 8.35 7.49 0.60
CA PRO A 95 7.17 6.73 0.95
C PRO A 95 7.31 6.15 2.34
N TYR A 96 6.23 6.20 3.11
CA TYR A 96 6.14 5.66 4.45
C TYR A 96 5.22 4.44 4.46
N ILE A 97 5.46 3.53 5.39
CA ILE A 97 4.53 2.46 5.75
C ILE A 97 3.59 3.05 6.79
N VAL A 98 2.33 3.19 6.47
CA VAL A 98 1.31 3.65 7.43
C VAL A 98 0.72 2.45 8.13
N ARG A 99 0.73 2.45 9.46
CA ARG A 99 0.32 1.33 10.29
C ARG A 99 -0.54 1.81 11.45
N SER A 100 -1.52 1.01 11.83
CA SER A 100 -2.31 1.17 13.06
C SER A 100 -2.15 -0.07 13.94
N ALA A 101 -2.74 -0.05 15.13
CA ALA A 101 -2.81 -1.22 16.01
C ALA A 101 -3.50 -2.43 15.34
N ARG A 102 -4.35 -2.20 14.33
CA ARG A 102 -5.04 -3.26 13.57
C ARG A 102 -4.23 -3.79 12.38
N GLY A 103 -3.06 -3.21 12.10
CA GLY A 103 -2.16 -3.68 11.05
C GLY A 103 -1.70 -2.59 10.08
N VAL A 104 -1.04 -3.01 9.02
CA VAL A 104 -0.50 -2.12 7.99
C VAL A 104 -1.61 -1.68 7.03
N LEU A 105 -1.83 -0.38 6.90
CA LEU A 105 -2.79 0.21 5.98
C LEU A 105 -2.25 0.21 4.54
N GLY A 106 -0.96 0.49 4.39
CA GLY A 106 -0.32 0.54 3.08
C GLY A 106 0.80 1.56 3.02
N ARG A 107 1.03 2.08 1.81
CA ARG A 107 2.00 3.12 1.55
C ARG A 107 1.38 4.51 1.70
N GLY A 108 2.06 5.38 2.42
CA GLY A 108 1.71 6.79 2.53
C GLY A 108 2.82 7.71 2.02
N TRP A 109 2.49 8.98 1.85
CA TRP A 109 3.39 10.04 1.45
C TRP A 109 3.14 11.27 2.30
N VAL A 110 4.20 11.94 2.72
CA VAL A 110 4.05 13.29 3.29
C VAL A 110 4.32 14.31 2.19
N ARG A 111 3.32 15.13 1.89
CA ARG A 111 3.38 16.19 0.89
C ARG A 111 2.90 17.50 1.51
N LYS A 112 3.75 18.52 1.48
CA LYS A 112 3.42 19.85 2.06
C LYS A 112 2.94 19.75 3.51
N GLY A 113 3.61 18.94 4.33
CA GLY A 113 3.26 18.77 5.74
C GLY A 113 1.97 17.94 5.99
N ARG A 114 1.52 17.18 4.98
CA ARG A 114 0.32 16.34 5.10
C ARG A 114 0.60 14.92 4.70
N LEU A 115 0.22 13.98 5.54
CA LEU A 115 0.25 12.55 5.25
C LEU A 115 -0.98 12.18 4.42
N VAL A 116 -0.73 11.49 3.32
CA VAL A 116 -1.74 10.94 2.40
C VAL A 116 -1.48 9.46 2.23
N LEU A 117 -2.53 8.64 2.33
CA LEU A 117 -2.43 7.20 2.09
C LEU A 117 -2.66 6.90 0.59
N ASP A 118 -1.79 6.06 0.02
CA ASP A 118 -1.94 5.57 -1.35
C ASP A 118 -2.90 4.38 -1.37
N THR A 119 -4.19 4.69 -1.39
CA THR A 119 -5.27 3.69 -1.41
C THR A 119 -5.76 3.43 -2.83
N PRO A 120 -6.12 2.19 -3.17
CA PRO A 120 -6.85 1.91 -4.41
C PRO A 120 -8.20 2.65 -4.43
N LYS A 121 -8.60 3.15 -5.58
CA LYS A 121 -9.92 3.76 -5.76
C LYS A 121 -11.02 2.77 -5.35
N GLY A 122 -11.98 3.22 -4.55
CA GLY A 122 -13.12 2.41 -4.09
C GLY A 122 -12.83 1.48 -2.90
N TRP A 123 -11.61 1.48 -2.37
CA TRP A 123 -11.25 0.62 -1.24
C TRP A 123 -12.09 0.86 0.03
N PRO A 124 -12.41 2.10 0.42
CA PRO A 124 -13.27 2.34 1.58
C PRO A 124 -14.63 1.64 1.49
N ASN A 125 -15.21 1.61 0.29
CA ASN A 125 -16.52 1.00 0.05
C ASN A 125 -16.53 -0.54 0.13
N GLN A 126 -15.36 -1.17 0.07
CA GLN A 126 -15.21 -2.63 0.07
C GLN A 126 -14.87 -3.20 1.45
N LEU A 127 -14.29 -2.40 2.33
CA LEU A 127 -13.70 -2.87 3.59
C LEU A 127 -14.51 -2.51 4.84
N MET A 128 -15.51 -1.63 4.72
CA MET A 128 -16.27 -1.18 5.86
C MET A 128 -17.75 -1.49 5.73
N PRO A 129 -18.38 -2.00 6.81
CA PRO A 129 -19.83 -2.00 6.91
C PRO A 129 -20.36 -0.57 6.74
N ARG A 130 -21.44 -0.41 6.00
CA ARG A 130 -22.09 0.91 5.78
C ARG A 130 -22.41 1.67 7.06
N THR A 131 -22.57 0.98 8.17
CA THR A 131 -22.85 1.56 9.50
C THR A 131 -21.66 2.35 10.08
N GLU A 132 -20.42 1.96 9.79
CA GLU A 132 -19.25 2.73 10.26
C GLU A 132 -18.96 3.94 9.36
N LEU A 133 -19.54 3.99 8.15
CA LEU A 133 -19.39 5.09 7.20
C LEU A 133 -20.20 6.34 7.61
N ALA A 134 -21.28 6.17 8.35
CA ALA A 134 -22.19 7.27 8.71
C ALA A 134 -21.60 8.21 9.79
N GLU A 135 -20.57 7.76 10.52
CA GLU A 135 -19.95 8.54 11.60
C GLU A 135 -18.74 9.37 11.14
N VAL A 136 -18.26 9.16 9.91
CA VAL A 136 -17.15 9.95 9.37
C VAL A 136 -17.70 11.14 8.61
N ASP A 137 -17.63 12.30 9.22
CA ASP A 137 -18.02 13.57 8.59
C ASP A 137 -17.24 13.79 7.29
N HIS A 138 -17.93 13.77 6.15
CA HIS A 138 -17.34 14.01 4.84
C HIS A 138 -17.06 15.52 4.70
N PRO A 139 -15.79 15.97 4.68
CA PRO A 139 -15.52 17.33 4.29
C PRO A 139 -16.00 17.49 2.85
N ARG A 140 -16.92 18.43 2.64
CA ARG A 140 -17.35 18.84 1.30
C ARG A 140 -16.11 19.15 0.47
N ARG A 141 -16.03 18.58 -0.71
CA ARG A 141 -15.07 19.01 -1.72
C ARG A 141 -15.48 20.44 -2.08
N ASP A 142 -14.72 21.40 -1.56
CA ASP A 142 -14.76 22.73 -2.11
C ASP A 142 -14.21 22.64 -3.54
N THR A 143 -15.12 22.63 -4.49
CA THR A 143 -14.85 22.84 -5.90
C THR A 143 -14.60 24.34 -6.08
N GLU A 144 -13.32 24.73 -6.17
CA GLU A 144 -12.86 25.90 -6.91
C GLU A 144 -11.83 25.46 -7.94
#